data_0de4e5f84999a9671159465d083b8201
#
_entry.id   0de4e5f84999a9671159465d083b8201
#
_cell.length_a   1.000
_cell.length_b   1.000
_cell.length_c   1.000
_cell.angle_alpha   90.00
_cell.angle_beta   90.00
_cell.angle_gamma   90.00
#
_symmetry.space_group_name_H-M   'P 1'
#
loop_
_entity.id
_entity.type
_entity.pdbx_description
1 polymer ?
#
loop_
_entity_poly.entity_id
_entity_poly.type
_entity_poly.pdbx_seq_one_letter_code
_entity_poly.pdbx_strand_id
1 'polypeptide(L)'
;KKIISLMDKKLLTPGPLTTSMSTKEAMLHDWGSRDKKFIDLNSSIRESLIKLIEGEDDYQCVPMQGSGTFAVESMVSSLTSKDSKILILINGAYGQRMKKMCTYLNRDFIEYEVAEHEVHDLTKIEELIDNNELTHVFTVYCETTSGILNPIEEIAKLVESKKLSLFIDAMSAFGALPLSAKKISFDAVAASSNKCLEGVPGVGFILVKNNVIQNAKGNSHSLSLDLYDQWQAMEKNKQWRFTPPTHVLAAFNQAIKEHENEGGVQGRLQ
;
A
#
# COMPACT_ATOMS: atom_id res chain seq x y z
N LYS A 1 21.67 -25.57 -23.15
CA LYS A 1 21.76 -25.58 -21.65
C LYS A 1 20.38 -25.98 -21.15
N LYS A 2 20.24 -27.18 -20.54
CA LYS A 2 18.99 -27.58 -19.88
C LYS A 2 18.76 -26.62 -18.73
N ILE A 3 17.73 -25.75 -18.84
CA ILE A 3 17.14 -25.12 -17.66
C ILE A 3 16.52 -26.29 -16.90
N ILE A 4 17.12 -26.66 -15.78
CA ILE A 4 16.50 -27.59 -14.84
C ILE A 4 15.25 -26.85 -14.38
N SER A 5 14.09 -27.36 -14.79
CA SER A 5 12.82 -26.93 -14.24
C SER A 5 12.82 -27.34 -12.75
N LEU A 6 13.33 -26.46 -11.92
CA LEU A 6 13.05 -26.50 -10.49
C LEU A 6 11.54 -26.22 -10.40
N MET A 7 10.75 -27.29 -10.23
CA MET A 7 9.35 -27.14 -9.87
C MET A 7 9.33 -26.60 -8.43
N ASP A 8 9.16 -25.30 -8.30
CA ASP A 8 8.98 -24.65 -7.01
C ASP A 8 7.76 -25.25 -6.31
N LYS A 9 7.88 -25.45 -5.00
CA LYS A 9 6.70 -25.79 -4.19
C LYS A 9 5.71 -24.63 -4.25
N LYS A 10 4.42 -24.96 -4.39
CA LYS A 10 3.39 -23.96 -4.26
C LYS A 10 3.36 -23.39 -2.84
N LEU A 11 3.45 -22.08 -2.73
CA LEU A 11 3.38 -21.37 -1.46
C LEU A 11 1.90 -21.11 -1.13
N LEU A 12 1.43 -21.73 -0.04
CA LEU A 12 0.05 -21.59 0.44
C LEU A 12 0.04 -20.64 1.67
N THR A 13 0.50 -19.43 1.45
CA THR A 13 0.58 -18.35 2.46
C THR A 13 -0.13 -17.10 1.94
N PRO A 14 -0.49 -16.14 2.78
CA PRO A 14 -1.01 -14.84 2.32
C PRO A 14 -0.01 -14.05 1.45
N GLY A 15 1.26 -14.39 1.54
CA GLY A 15 2.39 -13.82 0.77
C GLY A 15 3.70 -13.94 1.54
N PRO A 16 4.82 -14.18 0.84
CA PRO A 16 4.93 -14.22 -0.62
C PRO A 16 4.22 -15.42 -1.24
N LEU A 17 3.66 -15.22 -2.44
CA LEU A 17 3.01 -16.25 -3.23
C LEU A 17 3.98 -16.87 -4.25
N THR A 18 3.61 -18.02 -4.81
CA THR A 18 4.34 -18.62 -5.93
C THR A 18 4.16 -17.74 -7.16
N THR A 19 5.27 -17.22 -7.70
CA THR A 19 5.26 -16.40 -8.92
C THR A 19 5.27 -17.27 -10.18
N SER A 20 4.75 -16.74 -11.28
CA SER A 20 4.80 -17.35 -12.60
C SER A 20 6.24 -17.47 -13.10
N MET A 21 6.47 -18.29 -14.16
CA MET A 21 7.78 -18.38 -14.80
C MET A 21 8.13 -17.07 -15.50
N SER A 22 7.18 -16.43 -16.19
CA SER A 22 7.39 -15.16 -16.86
C SER A 22 7.76 -14.03 -15.90
N THR A 23 7.16 -13.99 -14.69
CA THR A 23 7.57 -13.07 -13.63
C THR A 23 9.02 -13.32 -13.18
N LYS A 24 9.45 -14.59 -13.05
CA LYS A 24 10.84 -14.94 -12.72
C LYS A 24 11.81 -14.58 -13.85
N GLU A 25 11.44 -14.87 -15.11
CA GLU A 25 12.25 -14.57 -16.28
C GLU A 25 12.47 -13.07 -16.48
N ALA A 26 11.51 -12.23 -16.09
CA ALA A 26 11.65 -10.77 -16.12
C ALA A 26 12.82 -10.25 -15.28
N MET A 27 13.32 -11.03 -14.32
CA MET A 27 14.49 -10.68 -13.49
C MET A 27 15.83 -11.04 -14.14
N LEU A 28 15.86 -11.72 -15.29
CA LEU A 28 17.10 -12.17 -15.92
C LEU A 28 17.83 -11.09 -16.71
N HIS A 29 17.34 -9.86 -16.68
CA HIS A 29 17.94 -8.71 -17.38
C HIS A 29 18.43 -7.68 -16.37
N ASP A 30 19.68 -7.23 -16.56
CA ASP A 30 20.25 -6.12 -15.79
C ASP A 30 19.76 -4.78 -16.33
N TRP A 31 19.13 -3.99 -15.50
CA TRP A 31 18.57 -2.69 -15.86
C TRP A 31 19.42 -1.54 -15.33
N GLY A 32 19.80 -0.63 -16.20
CA GLY A 32 20.30 0.67 -15.76
C GLY A 32 19.18 1.52 -15.19
N SER A 33 19.30 1.94 -13.93
CA SER A 33 18.24 2.67 -13.23
C SER A 33 17.86 4.03 -13.86
N ARG A 34 18.72 4.56 -14.74
CA ARG A 34 18.53 5.81 -15.47
C ARG A 34 18.23 5.60 -16.95
N ASP A 35 18.20 4.36 -17.42
CA ASP A 35 17.87 4.05 -18.79
C ASP A 35 16.40 4.35 -19.07
N LYS A 36 16.13 4.88 -20.27
CA LYS A 36 14.76 5.25 -20.66
C LYS A 36 13.79 4.07 -20.52
N LYS A 37 14.19 2.87 -20.90
CA LYS A 37 13.35 1.67 -20.78
C LYS A 37 12.96 1.36 -19.34
N PHE A 38 13.87 1.55 -18.39
CA PHE A 38 13.57 1.35 -16.97
C PHE A 38 12.69 2.48 -16.40
N ILE A 39 12.93 3.71 -16.82
CA ILE A 39 12.07 4.85 -16.48
C ILE A 39 10.64 4.63 -16.97
N ASP A 40 10.49 4.18 -18.22
CA ASP A 40 9.19 3.86 -18.82
C ASP A 40 8.51 2.69 -18.06
N LEU A 41 9.26 1.66 -17.67
CA LEU A 41 8.77 0.54 -16.86
C LEU A 41 8.25 1.03 -15.49
N ASN A 42 9.01 1.88 -14.80
CA ASN A 42 8.59 2.46 -13.54
C ASN A 42 7.32 3.30 -13.67
N SER A 43 7.21 4.10 -14.73
CA SER A 43 6.02 4.89 -15.03
C SER A 43 4.81 3.99 -15.29
N SER A 44 4.97 2.93 -16.08
CA SER A 44 3.91 1.95 -16.37
C SER A 44 3.38 1.27 -15.09
N ILE A 45 4.27 0.87 -14.16
CA ILE A 45 3.85 0.34 -12.84
C ILE A 45 2.99 1.34 -12.09
N ARG A 46 3.44 2.59 -11.97
CA ARG A 46 2.71 3.64 -11.25
C ARG A 46 1.33 3.88 -11.85
N GLU A 47 1.24 4.00 -13.15
CA GLU A 47 -0.01 4.23 -13.89
C GLU A 47 -0.99 3.06 -13.74
N SER A 48 -0.52 1.82 -13.91
CA SER A 48 -1.35 0.62 -13.73
C SER A 48 -1.91 0.51 -12.31
N LEU A 49 -1.09 0.80 -11.28
CA LEU A 49 -1.55 0.75 -9.89
C LEU A 49 -2.58 1.85 -9.56
N ILE A 50 -2.43 3.05 -10.09
CA ILE A 50 -3.43 4.14 -9.95
C ILE A 50 -4.74 3.73 -10.62
N LYS A 51 -4.66 3.13 -11.80
CA LYS A 51 -5.85 2.65 -12.54
C LYS A 51 -6.61 1.57 -11.79
N LEU A 52 -5.94 0.71 -11.03
CA LEU A 52 -6.60 -0.33 -10.23
C LEU A 52 -7.54 0.23 -9.16
N ILE A 53 -7.31 1.46 -8.71
CA ILE A 53 -8.19 2.16 -7.76
C ILE A 53 -9.09 3.21 -8.44
N GLU A 54 -9.09 3.30 -9.78
CA GLU A 54 -9.81 4.34 -10.54
C GLU A 54 -9.44 5.77 -10.07
N GLY A 55 -8.15 5.97 -9.74
CA GLY A 55 -7.63 7.19 -9.08
C GLY A 55 -6.85 8.14 -9.99
N GLU A 56 -6.99 8.02 -11.33
CA GLU A 56 -6.16 8.74 -12.32
C GLU A 56 -6.21 10.26 -12.17
N ASP A 57 -7.31 10.81 -11.70
CA ASP A 57 -7.51 12.26 -11.60
C ASP A 57 -6.88 12.88 -10.34
N ASP A 58 -6.76 12.12 -9.24
CA ASP A 58 -6.43 12.70 -7.93
C ASP A 58 -5.36 11.94 -7.12
N TYR A 59 -4.83 10.82 -7.62
CA TYR A 59 -3.89 10.03 -6.86
C TYR A 59 -2.51 9.93 -7.53
N GLN A 60 -1.50 9.79 -6.68
CA GLN A 60 -0.12 9.43 -7.05
C GLN A 60 0.20 8.04 -6.53
N CYS A 61 0.99 7.29 -7.29
CA CYS A 61 1.60 6.05 -6.82
C CYS A 61 3.07 6.30 -6.51
N VAL A 62 3.49 5.99 -5.29
CA VAL A 62 4.88 6.13 -4.85
C VAL A 62 5.39 4.76 -4.40
N PRO A 63 6.14 4.05 -5.25
CA PRO A 63 6.80 2.81 -4.86
C PRO A 63 7.96 3.08 -3.91
N MET A 64 8.10 2.20 -2.90
CA MET A 64 9.13 2.22 -1.88
C MET A 64 9.88 0.88 -1.87
N GLN A 65 11.19 0.93 -1.73
CA GLN A 65 11.99 -0.27 -1.57
C GLN A 65 11.76 -0.88 -0.19
N GLY A 66 11.53 -2.20 -0.16
CA GLY A 66 11.31 -2.95 1.06
C GLY A 66 10.02 -3.75 1.04
N SER A 67 9.61 -4.25 2.21
CA SER A 67 8.34 -4.97 2.38
C SER A 67 7.15 -4.00 2.49
N GLY A 68 5.93 -4.56 2.51
CA GLY A 68 4.74 -3.78 2.84
C GLY A 68 4.83 -3.01 4.16
N THR A 69 5.54 -3.57 5.15
CA THR A 69 5.80 -2.89 6.43
C THR A 69 6.57 -1.57 6.24
N PHE A 70 7.57 -1.54 5.34
CA PHE A 70 8.30 -0.32 4.98
C PHE A 70 7.38 0.72 4.31
N ALA A 71 6.46 0.26 3.46
CA ALA A 71 5.47 1.14 2.83
C ALA A 71 4.52 1.76 3.85
N VAL A 72 3.98 0.96 4.79
CA VAL A 72 3.10 1.48 5.85
C VAL A 72 3.86 2.46 6.75
N GLU A 73 5.09 2.15 7.16
CA GLU A 73 5.90 3.05 7.96
C GLU A 73 6.22 4.35 7.24
N SER A 74 6.55 4.29 5.94
CA SER A 74 6.74 5.46 5.08
C SER A 74 5.45 6.30 4.98
N MET A 75 4.30 5.65 4.80
CA MET A 75 2.98 6.31 4.78
C MET A 75 2.72 7.05 6.09
N VAL A 76 2.84 6.37 7.22
CA VAL A 76 2.59 6.96 8.54
C VAL A 76 3.57 8.10 8.81
N SER A 77 4.88 7.87 8.63
CA SER A 77 5.91 8.86 8.97
C SER A 77 5.82 10.12 8.13
N SER A 78 5.46 9.98 6.85
CA SER A 78 5.45 11.11 5.91
C SER A 78 4.12 11.83 5.84
N LEU A 79 3.00 11.11 5.95
CA LEU A 79 1.67 11.70 5.75
C LEU A 79 1.00 12.17 7.05
N THR A 80 1.62 11.93 8.20
CA THR A 80 1.19 12.49 9.48
C THR A 80 2.22 13.46 10.04
N SER A 81 1.76 14.56 10.60
CA SER A 81 2.63 15.50 11.33
C SER A 81 2.78 15.11 12.80
N LYS A 82 3.64 15.82 13.52
CA LYS A 82 3.77 15.67 14.99
C LYS A 82 2.49 16.05 15.75
N ASP A 83 1.65 16.88 15.13
CA ASP A 83 0.39 17.37 15.73
C ASP A 83 -0.81 16.48 15.31
N SER A 84 -0.57 15.43 14.52
CA SER A 84 -1.60 14.47 14.14
C SER A 84 -2.02 13.62 15.33
N LYS A 85 -3.33 13.40 15.48
CA LYS A 85 -3.91 12.47 16.44
C LYS A 85 -4.72 11.41 15.70
N ILE A 86 -4.36 10.15 15.91
CA ILE A 86 -4.74 9.04 15.04
C ILE A 86 -5.65 8.07 15.82
N LEU A 87 -6.79 7.69 15.25
CA LEU A 87 -7.55 6.52 15.69
C LEU A 87 -7.05 5.29 14.92
N ILE A 88 -6.57 4.29 15.62
CA ILE A 88 -6.11 3.02 15.04
C ILE A 88 -7.16 1.94 15.32
N LEU A 89 -7.73 1.39 14.25
CA LEU A 89 -8.66 0.26 14.32
C LEU A 89 -7.86 -1.05 14.28
N ILE A 90 -7.98 -1.86 15.33
CA ILE A 90 -7.16 -3.05 15.54
C ILE A 90 -8.05 -4.27 15.71
N ASN A 91 -7.90 -5.25 14.81
CA ASN A 91 -8.46 -6.59 14.94
C ASN A 91 -7.46 -7.68 14.50
N GLY A 92 -6.17 -7.44 14.75
CA GLY A 92 -5.11 -8.41 14.50
C GLY A 92 -3.72 -7.80 14.45
N ALA A 93 -2.75 -8.60 14.02
CA ALA A 93 -1.33 -8.26 14.09
C ALA A 93 -0.93 -7.06 13.20
N TYR A 94 -1.65 -6.80 12.10
CA TYR A 94 -1.35 -5.66 11.22
C TYR A 94 -1.79 -4.34 11.87
N GLY A 95 -2.96 -4.31 12.51
CA GLY A 95 -3.37 -3.18 13.33
C GLY A 95 -2.41 -2.92 14.50
N GLN A 96 -1.98 -3.97 15.22
CA GLN A 96 -0.98 -3.86 16.29
C GLN A 96 0.37 -3.32 15.78
N ARG A 97 0.75 -3.66 14.55
CA ARG A 97 1.97 -3.13 13.93
C ARG A 97 1.86 -1.64 13.66
N MET A 98 0.69 -1.15 13.20
CA MET A 98 0.44 0.29 13.00
C MET A 98 0.56 1.06 14.34
N LYS A 99 -0.01 0.52 15.43
CA LYS A 99 0.17 1.06 16.78
C LYS A 99 1.65 1.17 17.16
N LYS A 100 2.41 0.11 16.92
CA LYS A 100 3.85 0.10 17.21
C LYS A 100 4.61 1.13 16.37
N MET A 101 4.27 1.31 15.08
CA MET A 101 4.85 2.35 14.24
C MET A 101 4.56 3.75 14.79
N CYS A 102 3.32 4.04 15.15
CA CYS A 102 2.95 5.32 15.76
C CYS A 102 3.75 5.60 17.03
N THR A 103 3.97 4.57 17.88
CA THR A 103 4.81 4.67 19.07
C THR A 103 6.25 5.03 18.72
N TYR A 104 6.89 4.33 17.76
CA TYR A 104 8.27 4.61 17.35
C TYR A 104 8.43 5.98 16.69
N LEU A 105 7.42 6.41 15.95
CA LEU A 105 7.39 7.70 15.27
C LEU A 105 6.95 8.84 16.18
N ASN A 106 6.66 8.54 17.44
CA ASN A 106 6.17 9.51 18.42
C ASN A 106 4.94 10.29 17.90
N ARG A 107 3.96 9.55 17.35
CA ARG A 107 2.66 10.08 16.90
C ARG A 107 1.63 9.84 17.99
N ASP A 108 0.80 10.84 18.28
CA ASP A 108 -0.31 10.70 19.21
C ASP A 108 -1.42 9.82 18.60
N PHE A 109 -1.94 8.87 19.39
CA PHE A 109 -2.99 7.98 18.92
C PHE A 109 -3.89 7.49 20.05
N ILE A 110 -5.09 7.11 19.67
CA ILE A 110 -5.96 6.24 20.46
C ILE A 110 -6.21 4.96 19.68
N GLU A 111 -6.54 3.90 20.39
CA GLU A 111 -6.82 2.61 19.77
C GLU A 111 -8.25 2.15 20.03
N TYR A 112 -8.83 1.49 19.03
CA TYR A 112 -10.04 0.71 19.20
C TYR A 112 -9.73 -0.72 18.77
N GLU A 113 -9.52 -1.59 19.76
CA GLU A 113 -9.18 -2.99 19.57
C GLU A 113 -10.41 -3.88 19.82
N VAL A 114 -10.63 -4.81 18.88
CA VAL A 114 -11.61 -5.89 19.00
C VAL A 114 -10.91 -7.23 18.82
N ALA A 115 -11.58 -8.34 19.09
CA ALA A 115 -11.00 -9.67 18.92
C ALA A 115 -10.69 -9.95 17.43
N GLU A 116 -9.70 -10.83 17.16
CA GLU A 116 -9.22 -11.12 15.79
C GLU A 116 -10.30 -11.66 14.84
N HIS A 117 -11.40 -12.17 15.37
CA HIS A 117 -12.52 -12.70 14.60
C HIS A 117 -13.72 -11.72 14.50
N GLU A 118 -13.54 -10.49 14.98
CA GLU A 118 -14.58 -9.47 14.99
C GLU A 118 -14.27 -8.34 14.02
N VAL A 119 -15.32 -7.69 13.53
CA VAL A 119 -15.26 -6.42 12.82
C VAL A 119 -15.57 -5.28 13.77
N HIS A 120 -15.07 -4.09 13.48
CA HIS A 120 -15.30 -2.91 14.33
C HIS A 120 -16.75 -2.44 14.20
N ASP A 121 -17.35 -2.07 15.35
CA ASP A 121 -18.66 -1.42 15.40
C ASP A 121 -18.54 0.04 14.96
N LEU A 122 -19.28 0.40 13.92
CA LEU A 122 -19.27 1.76 13.36
C LEU A 122 -19.78 2.79 14.35
N THR A 123 -20.77 2.45 15.19
CA THR A 123 -21.28 3.34 16.23
C THR A 123 -20.18 3.69 17.22
N LYS A 124 -19.36 2.69 17.58
CA LYS A 124 -18.24 2.90 18.50
C LYS A 124 -17.13 3.73 17.86
N ILE A 125 -16.84 3.54 16.55
CA ILE A 125 -15.90 4.39 15.81
C ILE A 125 -16.40 5.84 15.83
N GLU A 126 -17.68 6.08 15.55
CA GLU A 126 -18.28 7.41 15.58
C GLU A 126 -18.18 8.08 16.94
N GLU A 127 -18.53 7.37 18.02
CA GLU A 127 -18.37 7.85 19.39
C GLU A 127 -16.93 8.27 19.70
N LEU A 128 -15.94 7.46 19.29
CA LEU A 128 -14.53 7.77 19.52
C LEU A 128 -14.08 9.00 18.72
N ILE A 129 -14.58 9.17 17.50
CA ILE A 129 -14.30 10.36 16.70
C ILE A 129 -14.90 11.61 17.33
N ASP A 130 -16.15 11.55 17.78
CA ASP A 130 -16.87 12.70 18.30
C ASP A 130 -16.36 13.16 19.67
N ASN A 131 -15.80 12.25 20.46
CA ASN A 131 -15.28 12.53 21.81
C ASN A 131 -13.77 12.86 21.84
N ASN A 132 -13.09 12.85 20.68
CA ASN A 132 -11.65 13.12 20.62
C ASN A 132 -11.32 14.05 19.45
N GLU A 133 -10.32 14.89 19.60
CA GLU A 133 -9.82 15.78 18.55
C GLU A 133 -8.91 15.01 17.60
N LEU A 134 -9.51 14.12 16.76
CA LEU A 134 -8.80 13.27 15.83
C LEU A 134 -8.54 13.99 14.50
N THR A 135 -7.46 13.59 13.82
CA THR A 135 -7.11 14.05 12.48
C THR A 135 -7.14 12.93 11.45
N HIS A 136 -6.87 11.69 11.90
CA HIS A 136 -6.74 10.52 11.03
C HIS A 136 -7.41 9.29 11.62
N VAL A 137 -7.85 8.41 10.72
CA VAL A 137 -8.24 7.03 11.06
C VAL A 137 -7.34 6.08 10.26
N PHE A 138 -6.76 5.08 10.95
CA PHE A 138 -6.04 3.97 10.34
C PHE A 138 -6.83 2.68 10.45
N THR A 139 -6.93 1.95 9.33
CA THR A 139 -7.59 0.65 9.29
C THR A 139 -6.87 -0.32 8.37
N VAL A 140 -7.01 -1.62 8.64
CA VAL A 140 -6.59 -2.70 7.76
C VAL A 140 -7.80 -3.13 6.92
N TYR A 141 -7.66 -3.28 5.62
CA TYR A 141 -8.76 -3.71 4.76
C TYR A 141 -9.11 -5.18 4.99
N CYS A 142 -8.11 -6.06 4.90
CA CYS A 142 -8.24 -7.46 5.23
C CYS A 142 -7.13 -7.85 6.21
N GLU A 143 -7.49 -8.17 7.45
CA GLU A 143 -6.49 -8.56 8.45
C GLU A 143 -5.84 -9.89 8.05
N THR A 144 -4.54 -9.85 7.82
CA THR A 144 -3.81 -10.98 7.24
C THR A 144 -3.77 -12.20 8.18
N THR A 145 -3.77 -11.97 9.49
CA THR A 145 -3.67 -13.04 10.50
C THR A 145 -4.96 -13.83 10.68
N SER A 146 -6.11 -13.21 10.46
CA SER A 146 -7.43 -13.83 10.65
C SER A 146 -8.23 -14.01 9.35
N GLY A 147 -7.91 -13.23 8.30
CA GLY A 147 -8.68 -13.16 7.07
C GLY A 147 -9.97 -12.34 7.20
N ILE A 148 -10.18 -11.63 8.30
CA ILE A 148 -11.34 -10.78 8.50
C ILE A 148 -11.29 -9.58 7.56
N LEU A 149 -12.37 -9.39 6.84
CA LEU A 149 -12.59 -8.25 5.95
C LEU A 149 -13.29 -7.14 6.73
N ASN A 150 -12.62 -6.01 6.90
CA ASN A 150 -13.19 -4.85 7.55
C ASN A 150 -14.11 -4.06 6.59
N PRO A 151 -15.19 -3.42 7.08
CA PRO A 151 -16.18 -2.71 6.27
C PRO A 151 -15.63 -1.36 5.80
N ILE A 152 -14.70 -1.39 4.84
CA ILE A 152 -13.96 -0.19 4.39
C ILE A 152 -14.87 0.87 3.79
N GLU A 153 -15.93 0.49 3.08
CA GLU A 153 -16.84 1.46 2.47
C GLU A 153 -17.61 2.26 3.53
N GLU A 154 -18.07 1.58 4.57
CA GLU A 154 -18.80 2.19 5.69
C GLU A 154 -17.86 3.06 6.54
N ILE A 155 -16.67 2.56 6.84
CA ILE A 155 -15.64 3.32 7.56
C ILE A 155 -15.27 4.57 6.76
N ALA A 156 -15.05 4.47 5.45
CA ALA A 156 -14.69 5.60 4.61
C ALA A 156 -15.77 6.69 4.60
N LYS A 157 -17.04 6.29 4.45
CA LYS A 157 -18.18 7.23 4.51
C LYS A 157 -18.28 7.95 5.85
N LEU A 158 -18.08 7.22 6.95
CA LEU A 158 -18.07 7.79 8.28
C LEU A 158 -16.92 8.80 8.45
N VAL A 159 -15.70 8.41 8.12
CA VAL A 159 -14.49 9.25 8.23
C VAL A 159 -14.61 10.50 7.37
N GLU A 160 -15.12 10.38 6.14
CA GLU A 160 -15.38 11.50 5.24
C GLU A 160 -16.41 12.48 5.83
N SER A 161 -17.52 11.96 6.39
CA SER A 161 -18.54 12.79 7.03
C SER A 161 -18.02 13.63 8.19
N LYS A 162 -16.99 13.14 8.87
CA LYS A 162 -16.30 13.80 9.99
C LYS A 162 -15.10 14.65 9.52
N LYS A 163 -14.82 14.71 8.20
CA LYS A 163 -13.70 15.46 7.60
C LYS A 163 -12.33 15.06 8.12
N LEU A 164 -12.15 13.78 8.44
CA LEU A 164 -10.88 13.20 8.84
C LEU A 164 -10.19 12.54 7.65
N SER A 165 -8.88 12.34 7.77
CA SER A 165 -8.11 11.57 6.80
C SER A 165 -8.23 10.07 7.06
N LEU A 166 -8.41 9.26 6.00
CA LEU A 166 -8.44 7.81 6.08
C LEU A 166 -7.20 7.21 5.45
N PHE A 167 -6.45 6.41 6.22
CA PHE A 167 -5.33 5.62 5.72
C PHE A 167 -5.63 4.13 5.84
N ILE A 168 -5.34 3.39 4.76
CA ILE A 168 -5.71 1.97 4.63
C ILE A 168 -4.44 1.13 4.43
N ASP A 169 -4.27 0.10 5.25
CA ASP A 169 -3.38 -1.02 4.94
C ASP A 169 -4.17 -2.05 4.14
N ALA A 170 -3.84 -2.21 2.86
CA ALA A 170 -4.50 -3.16 1.96
C ALA A 170 -3.57 -4.30 1.53
N MET A 171 -2.60 -4.69 2.36
CA MET A 171 -1.58 -5.69 2.00
C MET A 171 -2.18 -6.99 1.48
N SER A 172 -3.22 -7.51 2.12
CA SER A 172 -3.86 -8.78 1.76
C SER A 172 -5.16 -8.59 0.95
N ALA A 173 -5.43 -7.39 0.44
CA ALA A 173 -6.64 -7.05 -0.28
C ALA A 173 -6.38 -6.45 -1.67
N PHE A 174 -5.35 -5.62 -1.79
CA PHE A 174 -5.08 -4.85 -3.00
C PHE A 174 -4.82 -5.74 -4.21
N GLY A 175 -5.57 -5.51 -5.27
CA GLY A 175 -5.50 -6.29 -6.50
C GLY A 175 -6.44 -7.51 -6.54
N ALA A 176 -6.99 -7.95 -5.39
CA ALA A 176 -7.98 -9.02 -5.33
C ALA A 176 -9.37 -8.53 -4.87
N LEU A 177 -9.41 -7.52 -4.01
CA LEU A 177 -10.67 -6.93 -3.56
C LEU A 177 -10.87 -5.54 -4.17
N PRO A 178 -12.12 -5.17 -4.49
CA PRO A 178 -12.43 -3.87 -5.07
C PRO A 178 -12.04 -2.72 -4.12
N LEU A 179 -11.32 -1.73 -4.65
CA LEU A 179 -11.04 -0.49 -3.95
C LEU A 179 -11.10 0.65 -4.97
N SER A 180 -12.18 1.42 -4.98
CA SER A 180 -12.41 2.46 -5.98
C SER A 180 -12.43 3.84 -5.34
N ALA A 181 -11.52 4.71 -5.76
CA ALA A 181 -11.45 6.11 -5.34
C ALA A 181 -12.66 6.94 -5.83
N LYS A 182 -13.40 6.42 -6.82
CA LYS A 182 -14.67 7.03 -7.29
C LYS A 182 -15.85 6.71 -6.39
N LYS A 183 -15.77 5.64 -5.60
CA LYS A 183 -16.86 5.17 -4.73
C LYS A 183 -16.68 5.56 -3.28
N ILE A 184 -15.45 5.58 -2.81
CA ILE A 184 -15.09 5.91 -1.42
C ILE A 184 -13.93 6.88 -1.37
N SER A 185 -13.94 7.77 -0.37
CA SER A 185 -12.85 8.70 -0.11
C SER A 185 -11.86 8.07 0.85
N PHE A 186 -10.58 8.00 0.45
CA PHE A 186 -9.46 7.67 1.32
C PHE A 186 -8.25 8.51 0.90
N ASP A 187 -7.38 8.85 1.83
CA ASP A 187 -6.26 9.74 1.55
C ASP A 187 -5.01 9.00 1.15
N ALA A 188 -4.81 7.80 1.69
CA ALA A 188 -3.72 6.92 1.28
C ALA A 188 -4.05 5.44 1.50
N VAL A 189 -3.51 4.59 0.63
CA VAL A 189 -3.52 3.14 0.77
C VAL A 189 -2.13 2.57 0.52
N ALA A 190 -1.68 1.67 1.39
CA ALA A 190 -0.42 0.96 1.25
C ALA A 190 -0.64 -0.50 0.87
N ALA A 191 0.19 -0.99 -0.05
CA ALA A 191 0.20 -2.39 -0.47
C ALA A 191 1.61 -2.85 -0.87
N SER A 192 1.77 -4.09 -1.33
CA SER A 192 3.06 -4.62 -1.74
C SER A 192 2.95 -5.55 -2.96
N SER A 193 4.06 -5.68 -3.67
CA SER A 193 4.15 -6.45 -4.90
C SER A 193 3.87 -7.96 -4.74
N ASN A 194 4.20 -8.52 -3.58
CA ASN A 194 4.28 -9.97 -3.34
C ASN A 194 3.03 -10.59 -2.69
N LYS A 195 1.94 -9.86 -2.64
CA LYS A 195 0.63 -10.33 -2.15
C LYS A 195 -0.29 -10.65 -3.33
N CYS A 196 -1.51 -10.19 -3.33
CA CYS A 196 -2.49 -10.54 -4.36
C CYS A 196 -2.08 -10.15 -5.81
N LEU A 197 -1.09 -9.29 -5.99
CA LEU A 197 -0.52 -8.98 -7.31
C LEU A 197 0.52 -10.00 -7.79
N GLU A 198 0.90 -10.99 -6.98
CA GLU A 198 1.80 -12.10 -7.31
C GLU A 198 3.17 -11.71 -7.88
N GLY A 199 3.65 -10.53 -7.55
CA GLY A 199 5.04 -10.14 -7.79
C GLY A 199 6.00 -10.76 -6.77
N VAL A 200 7.29 -10.50 -6.95
CA VAL A 200 8.33 -10.91 -5.99
C VAL A 200 8.41 -9.93 -4.81
N PRO A 201 8.86 -10.37 -3.61
CA PRO A 201 9.10 -9.47 -2.49
C PRO A 201 10.18 -8.43 -2.79
N GLY A 202 10.07 -7.24 -2.21
CA GLY A 202 11.11 -6.20 -2.25
C GLY A 202 10.63 -4.80 -2.62
N VAL A 203 9.34 -4.65 -2.98
CA VAL A 203 8.69 -3.36 -3.22
C VAL A 203 7.35 -3.31 -2.52
N GLY A 204 7.16 -2.29 -1.68
CA GLY A 204 5.86 -1.80 -1.29
C GLY A 204 5.52 -0.53 -2.08
N PHE A 205 4.28 -0.10 -2.05
CA PHE A 205 3.85 1.14 -2.68
C PHE A 205 2.72 1.80 -1.93
N ILE A 206 2.62 3.10 -2.09
CA ILE A 206 1.55 3.91 -1.52
C ILE A 206 0.83 4.62 -2.65
N LEU A 207 -0.49 4.51 -2.68
CA LEU A 207 -1.37 5.34 -3.49
C LEU A 207 -1.90 6.43 -2.58
N VAL A 208 -1.68 7.67 -2.93
CA VAL A 208 -1.94 8.83 -2.06
C VAL A 208 -2.56 9.98 -2.85
N LYS A 209 -3.54 10.66 -2.26
CA LYS A 209 -4.14 11.86 -2.87
C LYS A 209 -3.10 12.95 -3.12
N ASN A 210 -3.28 13.66 -4.23
CA ASN A 210 -2.40 14.75 -4.66
C ASN A 210 -2.23 15.82 -3.57
N ASN A 211 -3.32 16.29 -2.98
CA ASN A 211 -3.27 17.30 -1.94
C ASN A 211 -2.59 16.81 -0.66
N VAL A 212 -2.71 15.52 -0.32
CA VAL A 212 -2.10 14.92 0.87
C VAL A 212 -0.59 14.85 0.71
N ILE A 213 -0.08 14.32 -0.42
CA ILE A 213 1.36 14.20 -0.63
C ILE A 213 2.03 15.57 -0.79
N GLN A 214 1.37 16.56 -1.42
CA GLN A 214 1.90 17.91 -1.58
C GLN A 214 2.14 18.61 -0.23
N ASN A 215 1.34 18.30 0.78
CA ASN A 215 1.44 18.87 2.13
C ASN A 215 2.33 18.05 3.08
N ALA A 216 2.94 16.96 2.62
CA ALA A 216 3.70 16.03 3.46
C ALA A 216 5.16 16.43 3.72
N LYS A 217 5.63 17.53 3.11
CA LYS A 217 7.04 17.95 3.20
C LYS A 217 7.51 18.14 4.64
N GLY A 218 8.60 17.44 4.98
CA GLY A 218 9.28 17.61 6.28
C GLY A 218 8.64 16.88 7.46
N ASN A 219 7.58 16.08 7.24
CA ASN A 219 6.98 15.28 8.29
C ASN A 219 7.82 14.04 8.64
N SER A 220 8.50 13.46 7.65
CA SER A 220 9.30 12.24 7.86
C SER A 220 10.60 12.55 8.60
N HIS A 221 10.95 11.69 9.55
CA HIS A 221 12.25 11.70 10.23
C HIS A 221 13.27 10.74 9.60
N SER A 222 12.89 10.04 8.54
CA SER A 222 13.72 9.07 7.83
C SER A 222 14.15 9.59 6.48
N LEU A 223 15.46 9.52 6.19
CA LEU A 223 15.96 9.82 4.86
C LEU A 223 15.44 8.82 3.80
N SER A 224 15.43 7.53 4.13
CA SER A 224 15.13 6.46 3.17
C SER A 224 13.63 6.22 3.00
N LEU A 225 12.83 6.50 4.02
CA LEU A 225 11.38 6.27 4.04
C LEU A 225 10.57 7.57 3.86
N ASP A 226 11.21 8.66 3.45
CA ASP A 226 10.52 9.90 3.14
C ASP A 226 9.76 9.78 1.82
N LEU A 227 8.44 9.63 1.94
CA LEU A 227 7.52 9.46 0.82
C LEU A 227 7.44 10.71 -0.06
N TYR A 228 7.46 11.90 0.57
CA TYR A 228 7.41 13.16 -0.14
C TYR A 228 8.62 13.35 -1.06
N ASP A 229 9.81 13.15 -0.53
CA ASP A 229 11.02 13.31 -1.31
C ASP A 229 11.17 12.23 -2.39
N GLN A 230 10.70 11.00 -2.14
CA GLN A 230 10.64 9.94 -3.14
C GLN A 230 9.69 10.33 -4.29
N TRP A 231 8.50 10.83 -3.96
CA TRP A 231 7.55 11.35 -4.93
C TRP A 231 8.13 12.52 -5.73
N GLN A 232 8.73 13.51 -5.07
CA GLN A 232 9.35 14.67 -5.74
C GLN A 232 10.42 14.27 -6.77
N ALA A 233 11.26 13.29 -6.44
CA ALA A 233 12.27 12.79 -7.38
C ALA A 233 11.60 12.15 -8.61
N MET A 234 10.53 11.37 -8.41
CA MET A 234 9.78 10.76 -9.50
C MET A 234 9.03 11.78 -10.37
N GLU A 235 8.51 12.85 -9.78
CA GLU A 235 7.86 13.91 -10.56
C GLU A 235 8.87 14.72 -11.39
N LYS A 236 10.05 14.99 -10.82
CA LYS A 236 11.09 15.81 -11.47
C LYS A 236 11.67 15.15 -12.74
N ASN A 237 11.98 13.86 -12.67
CA ASN A 237 12.72 13.19 -13.74
C ASN A 237 12.28 11.73 -13.97
N LYS A 238 11.17 11.29 -13.35
CA LYS A 238 10.62 9.94 -13.40
C LYS A 238 11.53 8.86 -12.82
N GLN A 239 12.55 9.25 -12.06
CA GLN A 239 13.55 8.35 -11.46
C GLN A 239 13.31 8.20 -9.96
N TRP A 240 13.80 7.09 -9.42
CA TRP A 240 13.88 6.89 -7.99
C TRP A 240 14.91 7.83 -7.37
N ARG A 241 14.65 8.23 -6.13
CA ARG A 241 15.55 9.09 -5.36
C ARG A 241 16.91 8.42 -5.12
N PHE A 242 16.89 7.14 -4.78
CA PHE A 242 18.05 6.28 -4.58
C PHE A 242 17.99 5.07 -5.50
N THR A 243 19.03 4.20 -5.49
CA THR A 243 19.08 3.00 -6.33
C THR A 243 17.84 2.14 -6.14
N PRO A 244 17.04 1.92 -7.19
CA PRO A 244 15.86 1.09 -7.11
C PRO A 244 16.17 -0.40 -7.14
N PRO A 245 15.28 -1.27 -6.66
CA PRO A 245 15.39 -2.72 -6.81
C PRO A 245 14.95 -3.13 -8.23
N THR A 246 15.84 -2.93 -9.21
CA THR A 246 15.50 -2.98 -10.64
C THR A 246 14.89 -4.32 -11.08
N HIS A 247 15.45 -5.44 -10.62
CA HIS A 247 14.97 -6.79 -10.93
C HIS A 247 13.56 -7.03 -10.34
N VAL A 248 13.33 -6.56 -9.11
CA VAL A 248 12.02 -6.68 -8.44
C VAL A 248 10.95 -5.88 -9.18
N LEU A 249 11.29 -4.66 -9.64
CA LEU A 249 10.37 -3.82 -10.41
C LEU A 249 10.09 -4.42 -11.80
N ALA A 250 11.07 -5.04 -12.45
CA ALA A 250 10.85 -5.75 -13.70
C ALA A 250 9.89 -6.94 -13.53
N ALA A 251 10.09 -7.75 -12.48
CA ALA A 251 9.17 -8.83 -12.12
C ALA A 251 7.77 -8.29 -11.77
N PHE A 252 7.70 -7.19 -11.03
CA PHE A 252 6.43 -6.59 -10.64
C PHE A 252 5.65 -6.05 -11.83
N ASN A 253 6.32 -5.40 -12.78
CA ASN A 253 5.68 -4.97 -14.03
C ASN A 253 5.11 -6.15 -14.82
N GLN A 254 5.81 -7.30 -14.84
CA GLN A 254 5.31 -8.50 -15.48
C GLN A 254 4.09 -9.08 -14.76
N ALA A 255 4.13 -9.14 -13.42
CA ALA A 255 3.03 -9.62 -12.62
C ALA A 255 1.76 -8.75 -12.76
N ILE A 256 1.90 -7.42 -12.87
CA ILE A 256 0.78 -6.50 -13.14
C ILE A 256 0.14 -6.82 -14.50
N LYS A 257 0.94 -7.07 -15.54
CA LYS A 257 0.42 -7.47 -16.86
C LYS A 257 -0.35 -8.79 -16.81
N GLU A 258 0.13 -9.75 -16.03
CA GLU A 258 -0.56 -11.03 -15.83
C GLU A 258 -1.90 -10.82 -15.11
N HIS A 259 -1.90 -10.00 -14.07
CA HIS A 259 -3.12 -9.59 -13.36
C HIS A 259 -4.13 -8.91 -14.30
N GLU A 260 -3.70 -8.00 -15.16
CA GLU A 260 -4.57 -7.37 -16.17
C GLU A 260 -5.13 -8.41 -17.16
N ASN A 261 -4.29 -9.33 -17.64
CA ASN A 261 -4.69 -10.36 -18.62
C ASN A 261 -5.66 -11.39 -18.08
N GLU A 262 -5.63 -11.69 -16.78
CA GLU A 262 -6.59 -12.60 -16.13
C GLU A 262 -7.94 -11.94 -15.80
N GLY A 263 -8.10 -10.63 -16.08
CA GLY A 263 -9.32 -9.87 -15.84
C GLY A 263 -9.25 -8.90 -14.67
N GLY A 264 -8.06 -8.58 -14.18
CA GLY A 264 -7.83 -7.63 -13.11
C GLY A 264 -8.39 -8.11 -11.77
N VAL A 265 -8.89 -7.18 -10.97
CA VAL A 265 -9.47 -7.47 -9.64
C VAL A 265 -10.58 -8.53 -9.70
N GLN A 266 -11.43 -8.47 -10.71
CA GLN A 266 -12.54 -9.43 -10.85
C GLN A 266 -12.04 -10.85 -11.21
N GLY A 267 -11.02 -10.95 -12.08
CA GLY A 267 -10.40 -12.23 -12.42
C GLY A 267 -9.65 -12.83 -11.23
N ARG A 268 -8.97 -11.98 -10.44
CA ARG A 268 -8.23 -12.41 -9.25
C ARG A 268 -9.13 -12.84 -8.10
N LEU A 269 -10.33 -12.29 -7.97
CA LEU A 269 -11.31 -12.62 -6.94
C LEU A 269 -11.99 -13.98 -7.16
N GLN A 270 -12.07 -14.48 -8.41
CA GLN A 270 -12.65 -15.78 -8.78
C GLN A 270 -11.70 -16.94 -8.49
#